data_632fc12c2a4e5d70c48173d4ad1ba790
#
_entry.id   632fc12c2a4e5d70c48173d4ad1ba790
#
_cell.length_a   1.000
_cell.length_b   1.000
_cell.length_c   1.000
_cell.angle_alpha   90.00
_cell.angle_beta   90.00
_cell.angle_gamma   90.00
#
_symmetry.space_group_name_H-M   'P 1'
#
loop_
_entity.id
_entity.type
_entity.pdbx_description
1 polymer ?
#
loop_
_entity_poly.entity_id
_entity_poly.type
_entity_poly.pdbx_seq_one_letter_code
_entity_poly.pdbx_strand_id
1 'polypeptide(L)'
;MAYTFIDLFAGCGGLSEGFHKSDGFEFVAAVEWEKDPTQNLIHRLKTKWKESQADEKVLRFDIQRTKDLFSGWNDDPEYGSHVGLDKVVGDKTVDIILGGPPCQAYSLAGRAQDKNSMKDDYRNYRFESYIKVVD
;
A
#
# COMPACT_ATOMS: atom_id res chain seq x y z
N MET A 1 15.36 16.25 11.38
CA MET A 1 13.99 16.27 10.78
C MET A 1 13.84 15.08 9.84
N ALA A 2 12.81 14.29 10.04
CA ALA A 2 12.57 13.11 9.20
C ALA A 2 11.57 13.40 8.10
N TYR A 3 11.80 12.83 6.92
CA TYR A 3 10.83 12.84 5.84
C TYR A 3 9.81 11.73 6.08
N THR A 4 8.54 12.04 5.96
CA THR A 4 7.44 11.08 6.14
C THR A 4 7.16 10.33 4.83
N PHE A 5 6.81 9.06 4.93
CA PHE A 5 6.50 8.30 3.73
C PHE A 5 5.32 7.35 3.91
N ILE A 6 4.63 7.11 2.80
CA ILE A 6 3.56 6.12 2.67
C ILE A 6 3.97 5.15 1.56
N ASP A 7 3.74 3.85 1.77
CA ASP A 7 4.02 2.82 0.78
C ASP A 7 2.69 2.27 0.22
N LEU A 8 2.43 2.54 -1.04
CA LEU A 8 1.31 1.97 -1.77
C LEU A 8 1.77 0.68 -2.47
N PHE A 9 0.92 -0.32 -2.55
CA PHE A 9 1.27 -1.65 -3.08
C PHE A 9 2.44 -2.27 -2.29
N ALA A 10 2.33 -2.22 -0.97
CA ALA A 10 3.47 -2.51 -0.09
C ALA A 10 4.00 -3.94 -0.17
N GLY A 11 3.15 -4.92 -0.47
CA GLY A 11 3.54 -6.32 -0.44
C GLY A 11 4.05 -6.71 0.95
N CYS A 12 5.16 -7.42 1.00
CA CYS A 12 5.82 -7.79 2.26
C CYS A 12 6.72 -6.68 2.81
N GLY A 13 6.72 -5.51 2.18
CA GLY A 13 7.46 -4.36 2.66
C GLY A 13 8.90 -4.24 2.16
N GLY A 14 9.23 -4.92 1.06
CA GLY A 14 10.60 -4.88 0.52
C GLY A 14 11.09 -3.49 0.17
N LEU A 15 10.24 -2.69 -0.48
CA LEU A 15 10.60 -1.32 -0.85
C LEU A 15 10.72 -0.43 0.38
N SER A 16 9.73 -0.46 1.28
CA SER A 16 9.75 0.38 2.48
C SER A 16 10.86 -0.01 3.46
N GLU A 17 11.33 -1.27 3.44
CA GLU A 17 12.42 -1.70 4.29
C GLU A 17 13.69 -0.90 4.06
N GLY A 18 13.98 -0.55 2.81
CA GLY A 18 15.12 0.29 2.49
C GLY A 18 15.03 1.65 3.17
N PHE A 19 13.83 2.21 3.26
CA PHE A 19 13.59 3.47 3.96
C PHE A 19 13.69 3.32 5.48
N HIS A 20 13.22 2.19 6.03
CA HIS A 20 13.36 1.92 7.46
C HIS A 20 14.82 1.79 7.89
N LYS A 21 15.66 1.22 7.03
CA LYS A 21 17.09 1.06 7.32
C LYS A 21 17.86 2.37 7.27
N SER A 22 17.33 3.36 6.58
CA SER A 22 17.97 4.67 6.43
C SER A 22 17.45 5.62 7.49
N ASP A 23 18.36 6.32 8.17
CA ASP A 23 17.95 7.38 9.09
C ASP A 23 17.32 8.53 8.30
N GLY A 24 16.39 9.23 8.93
CA GLY A 24 15.77 10.40 8.32
C GLY A 24 14.44 10.15 7.64
N PHE A 25 13.88 8.94 7.76
CA PHE A 25 12.56 8.62 7.20
C PHE A 25 11.63 8.10 8.29
N GLU A 26 10.40 8.60 8.29
CA GLU A 26 9.36 8.18 9.21
C GLU A 26 8.22 7.49 8.47
N PHE A 27 7.93 6.26 8.87
CA PHE A 27 6.82 5.48 8.31
C PHE A 27 5.48 6.02 8.81
N VAL A 28 4.57 6.33 7.89
CA VAL A 28 3.22 6.81 8.21
C VAL A 28 2.18 5.74 7.98
N ALA A 29 2.16 5.16 6.81
CA ALA A 29 1.16 4.15 6.45
C ALA A 29 1.63 3.29 5.29
N ALA A 30 0.99 2.12 5.13
CA ALA A 30 1.16 1.27 3.97
C ALA A 30 -0.20 0.74 3.54
N VAL A 31 -0.36 0.51 2.24
CA VAL A 31 -1.59 -0.04 1.67
C VAL A 31 -1.23 -1.30 0.90
N GLU A 32 -1.94 -2.38 1.19
CA GLU A 32 -1.79 -3.67 0.51
C GLU A 32 -3.14 -4.37 0.51
N TRP A 33 -3.51 -5.02 -0.58
CA TRP A 33 -4.82 -5.66 -0.67
C TRP A 33 -4.80 -7.14 -0.33
N GLU A 34 -3.68 -7.82 -0.51
CA GLU A 34 -3.58 -9.25 -0.25
C GLU A 34 -3.36 -9.54 1.23
N LYS A 35 -4.03 -10.59 1.71
CA LYS A 35 -4.03 -10.92 3.14
C LYS A 35 -2.66 -11.34 3.66
N ASP A 36 -2.01 -12.29 2.99
CA ASP A 36 -0.76 -12.85 3.49
C ASP A 36 0.39 -11.83 3.49
N PRO A 37 0.64 -11.09 2.39
CA PRO A 37 1.63 -10.03 2.44
C PRO A 37 1.34 -8.98 3.51
N THR A 38 0.07 -8.61 3.71
CA THR A 38 -0.32 -7.65 4.74
C THR A 38 0.06 -8.15 6.13
N GLN A 39 -0.25 -9.40 6.44
CA GLN A 39 0.06 -9.99 7.74
C GLN A 39 1.56 -10.09 7.97
N ASN A 40 2.31 -10.46 6.94
CA ASN A 40 3.76 -10.52 7.01
C ASN A 40 4.37 -9.13 7.26
N LEU A 41 3.85 -8.11 6.58
CA LEU A 41 4.31 -6.74 6.77
C LEU A 41 4.05 -6.26 8.19
N ILE A 42 2.85 -6.49 8.72
CA ILE A 42 2.50 -6.09 10.08
C ILE A 42 3.44 -6.78 11.10
N HIS A 43 3.66 -8.07 10.92
CA HIS A 43 4.55 -8.83 11.81
C HIS A 43 5.98 -8.26 11.78
N ARG A 44 6.48 -7.97 10.61
CA ARG A 44 7.81 -7.41 10.41
C ARG A 44 7.97 -6.04 11.05
N LEU A 45 6.97 -5.19 10.88
CA LEU A 45 6.98 -3.85 11.47
C LEU A 45 7.00 -3.93 13.00
N LYS A 46 6.23 -4.84 13.60
CA LYS A 46 6.20 -5.01 15.04
C LYS A 46 7.51 -5.57 15.59
N THR A 47 8.06 -6.58 14.94
CA THR A 47 9.22 -7.31 15.48
C THR A 47 10.54 -6.65 15.13
N LYS A 48 10.74 -6.24 13.90
CA LYS A 48 12.02 -5.70 13.43
C LYS A 48 12.13 -4.19 13.67
N TRP A 49 11.04 -3.45 13.40
CA TRP A 49 11.06 -2.00 13.43
C TRP A 49 10.38 -1.39 14.66
N LYS A 50 9.90 -2.25 15.57
CA LYS A 50 9.28 -1.83 16.83
C LYS A 50 8.07 -0.90 16.64
N GLU A 51 7.35 -1.08 15.54
CA GLU A 51 6.16 -0.26 15.25
C GLU A 51 4.96 -0.84 15.99
N SER A 52 4.61 -0.26 17.13
CA SER A 52 3.53 -0.76 17.98
C SER A 52 2.14 -0.57 17.36
N GLN A 53 2.00 0.41 16.45
CA GLN A 53 0.73 0.73 15.79
C GLN A 53 0.63 0.14 14.38
N ALA A 54 1.40 -0.90 14.09
CA ALA A 54 1.45 -1.50 12.76
C ALA A 54 0.07 -1.95 12.26
N ASP A 55 -0.78 -2.49 13.14
CA ASP A 55 -2.13 -2.93 12.76
C ASP A 55 -2.98 -1.79 12.21
N GLU A 56 -2.80 -0.58 12.72
CA GLU A 56 -3.55 0.59 12.28
C GLU A 56 -2.91 1.26 11.05
N LYS A 57 -1.59 1.23 10.97
CA LYS A 57 -0.82 1.89 9.91
C LYS A 57 -0.77 1.11 8.62
N VAL A 58 -1.02 -0.20 8.66
CA VAL A 58 -1.08 -1.03 7.46
C VAL A 58 -2.55 -1.25 7.11
N LEU A 59 -2.97 -0.68 6.00
CA LEU A 59 -4.35 -0.76 5.53
C LEU A 59 -4.47 -1.87 4.48
N ARG A 60 -5.22 -2.91 4.81
CA ARG A 60 -5.56 -3.95 3.83
C ARG A 60 -6.83 -3.54 3.11
N PHE A 61 -6.70 -3.07 1.89
CA PHE A 61 -7.84 -2.59 1.13
C PHE A 61 -7.53 -2.52 -0.35
N ASP A 62 -8.58 -2.44 -1.16
CA ASP A 62 -8.48 -2.27 -2.61
C ASP A 62 -8.25 -0.79 -2.91
N ILE A 63 -7.07 -0.46 -3.40
CA ILE A 63 -6.70 0.93 -3.72
C ILE A 63 -7.58 1.54 -4.81
N GLN A 64 -8.25 0.73 -5.63
CA GLN A 64 -9.18 1.24 -6.63
C GLN A 64 -10.40 1.92 -6.01
N ARG A 65 -10.76 1.54 -4.79
CA ARG A 65 -11.81 2.18 -4.01
C ARG A 65 -11.24 3.37 -3.25
N THR A 66 -10.66 4.31 -3.97
CA THR A 66 -9.87 5.41 -3.41
C THR A 66 -10.62 6.24 -2.37
N LYS A 67 -11.87 6.55 -2.64
CA LYS A 67 -12.68 7.37 -1.72
C LYS A 67 -12.83 6.69 -0.36
N ASP A 68 -13.16 5.40 -0.36
CA ASP A 68 -13.31 4.63 0.87
C ASP A 68 -11.98 4.42 1.57
N LEU A 69 -10.90 4.27 0.81
CA LEU A 69 -9.56 4.15 1.37
C LEU A 69 -9.22 5.36 2.25
N PHE A 70 -9.56 6.56 1.82
CA PHE A 70 -9.31 7.78 2.59
C PHE A 70 -10.27 7.94 3.75
N SER A 71 -11.57 7.73 3.53
CA SER A 71 -12.60 8.01 4.54
C SER A 71 -12.80 6.90 5.56
N GLY A 72 -12.38 5.68 5.25
CA GLY A 72 -12.60 4.52 6.10
C GLY A 72 -13.77 3.67 5.63
N TRP A 73 -13.86 2.46 6.19
CA TRP A 73 -14.91 1.50 5.82
C TRP A 73 -15.33 0.68 7.03
N ASN A 74 -16.55 0.14 6.97
CA ASN A 74 -17.14 -0.68 8.03
C ASN A 74 -17.75 -1.95 7.44
N ASP A 75 -17.55 -3.07 8.12
CA ASP A 75 -18.20 -4.33 7.81
C ASP A 75 -18.06 -4.78 6.35
N ASP A 76 -16.91 -4.48 5.75
CA ASP A 76 -16.61 -4.94 4.40
C ASP A 76 -16.41 -6.47 4.43
N PRO A 77 -17.07 -7.23 3.52
CA PRO A 77 -16.97 -8.69 3.52
C PRO A 77 -15.55 -9.22 3.37
N GLU A 78 -14.68 -8.49 2.69
CA GLU A 78 -13.30 -8.90 2.45
C GLU A 78 -12.31 -8.21 3.38
N TYR A 79 -12.50 -6.92 3.64
CA TYR A 79 -11.50 -6.09 4.30
C TYR A 79 -11.86 -5.66 5.72
N GLY A 80 -13.02 -6.05 6.22
CA GLY A 80 -13.44 -5.75 7.59
C GLY A 80 -13.75 -4.28 7.81
N SER A 81 -13.11 -3.68 8.81
CA SER A 81 -13.35 -2.27 9.17
C SER A 81 -12.03 -1.56 9.45
N HIS A 82 -11.97 -0.28 9.09
CA HIS A 82 -10.79 0.56 9.36
C HIS A 82 -11.21 2.03 9.30
N VAL A 83 -10.47 2.86 10.05
CA VAL A 83 -10.76 4.30 10.10
C VAL A 83 -10.35 5.05 8.83
N GLY A 84 -9.54 4.46 7.99
CA GLY A 84 -9.12 5.04 6.72
C GLY A 84 -7.81 5.80 6.77
N LEU A 85 -7.29 6.09 5.58
CA LEU A 85 -5.98 6.72 5.42
C LEU A 85 -5.95 8.14 5.98
N ASP A 86 -7.03 8.90 5.82
CA ASP A 86 -7.11 10.27 6.34
C ASP A 86 -6.85 10.32 7.85
N LYS A 87 -7.42 9.39 8.59
CA LYS A 87 -7.25 9.33 10.04
C LYS A 87 -5.87 8.87 10.44
N VAL A 88 -5.29 7.93 9.69
CA VAL A 88 -3.94 7.42 9.96
C VAL A 88 -2.90 8.51 9.73
N VAL A 89 -3.02 9.26 8.65
CA VAL A 89 -2.13 10.38 8.35
C VAL A 89 -2.34 11.53 9.34
N GLY A 90 -3.59 11.83 9.67
CA GLY A 90 -3.92 12.92 10.59
C GLY A 90 -3.40 14.26 10.08
N ASP A 91 -2.73 14.98 10.95
CA ASP A 91 -2.18 16.30 10.63
C ASP A 91 -0.77 16.24 10.00
N LYS A 92 -0.22 15.05 9.81
CA LYS A 92 1.12 14.89 9.26
C LYS A 92 1.14 15.24 7.78
N THR A 93 2.21 15.92 7.36
CA THR A 93 2.50 16.11 5.94
C THR A 93 3.19 14.85 5.43
N VAL A 94 2.78 14.38 4.26
CA VAL A 94 3.42 13.23 3.61
C VAL A 94 4.38 13.75 2.56
N ASP A 95 5.67 13.50 2.77
CA ASP A 95 6.72 14.00 1.88
C ASP A 95 6.98 13.07 0.71
N ILE A 96 6.88 11.77 0.93
CA ILE A 96 7.23 10.75 -0.06
C ILE A 96 6.12 9.72 -0.16
N ILE A 97 5.74 9.37 -1.37
CA ILE A 97 4.84 8.26 -1.64
C ILE A 97 5.60 7.24 -2.47
N LEU A 98 5.78 6.05 -1.90
CA LEU A 98 6.41 4.92 -2.57
C LEU A 98 5.34 4.07 -3.23
N GLY A 99 5.71 3.36 -4.26
CA GLY A 99 4.79 2.40 -4.83
C GLY A 99 5.44 1.59 -5.93
N GLY A 100 5.32 0.25 -5.81
CA GLY A 100 5.72 -0.68 -6.84
C GLY A 100 4.49 -1.40 -7.37
N PRO A 101 3.62 -0.73 -8.15
CA PRO A 101 2.44 -1.41 -8.68
C PRO A 101 2.86 -2.62 -9.51
N PRO A 102 2.06 -3.71 -9.48
CA PRO A 102 2.37 -4.89 -10.27
C PRO A 102 2.53 -4.54 -11.75
N CYS A 103 3.67 -4.88 -12.33
CA CYS A 103 3.98 -4.53 -13.71
C CYS A 103 3.76 -5.69 -14.69
N GLN A 104 3.23 -6.80 -14.23
CA GLN A 104 3.01 -7.98 -15.06
C GLN A 104 2.14 -7.70 -16.27
N ALA A 105 1.15 -6.80 -16.13
CA ALA A 105 0.28 -6.41 -17.23
C ALA A 105 1.00 -5.58 -18.29
N TYR A 106 2.12 -4.99 -17.95
CA TYR A 106 2.90 -4.09 -18.81
C TYR A 106 4.18 -4.73 -19.33
N SER A 107 4.63 -5.83 -18.70
CA SER A 107 5.84 -6.53 -19.12
C SER A 107 5.56 -7.44 -20.31
N LEU A 108 6.56 -7.61 -21.17
CA LEU A 108 6.44 -8.51 -22.33
C LEU A 108 6.20 -9.96 -21.89
N ALA A 109 6.91 -10.42 -20.86
CA ALA A 109 6.78 -11.77 -20.36
C ALA A 109 5.38 -12.03 -19.77
N GLY A 110 4.84 -11.08 -18.99
CA GLY A 110 3.50 -11.20 -18.44
C GLY A 110 2.43 -11.24 -19.53
N ARG A 111 2.55 -10.38 -20.52
CA ARG A 111 1.61 -10.33 -21.65
C ARG A 111 1.63 -11.61 -22.50
N ALA A 112 2.79 -12.22 -22.63
CA ALA A 112 2.93 -13.45 -23.42
C ALA A 112 2.21 -14.64 -22.79
N GLN A 113 1.95 -14.61 -21.49
CA GLN A 113 1.26 -15.68 -20.76
C GLN A 113 -0.27 -15.53 -20.77
N ASP A 114 -0.76 -14.39 -21.16
CA ASP A 114 -2.18 -14.08 -21.13
C ASP A 114 -2.78 -14.08 -22.55
N LYS A 115 -3.96 -14.72 -22.73
CA LYS A 115 -4.62 -14.84 -24.03
C LYS A 115 -4.93 -13.51 -24.69
N ASN A 116 -5.22 -12.48 -23.90
CA ASN A 116 -5.56 -11.15 -24.36
C ASN A 116 -4.40 -10.18 -24.24
N SER A 117 -3.17 -10.69 -24.06
CA SER A 117 -1.98 -9.87 -23.77
C SER A 117 -2.21 -8.94 -22.59
N MET A 118 -3.03 -9.39 -21.63
CA MET A 118 -3.38 -8.68 -20.40
C MET A 118 -4.06 -7.32 -20.64
N LYS A 119 -4.68 -7.11 -21.80
CA LYS A 119 -5.33 -5.83 -22.11
C LYS A 119 -6.47 -5.51 -21.14
N ASP A 120 -7.24 -6.54 -20.75
CA ASP A 120 -8.39 -6.40 -19.87
C ASP A 120 -8.08 -6.84 -18.44
N ASP A 121 -6.80 -7.03 -18.13
CA ASP A 121 -6.39 -7.42 -16.77
C ASP A 121 -6.63 -6.27 -15.80
N TYR A 122 -7.29 -6.58 -14.67
CA TYR A 122 -7.58 -5.57 -13.64
C TYR A 122 -6.31 -4.88 -13.11
N ARG A 123 -5.16 -5.52 -13.22
CA ARG A 123 -3.89 -4.96 -12.78
C ARG A 123 -3.49 -3.71 -13.56
N ASN A 124 -4.02 -3.53 -14.77
CA ASN A 124 -3.79 -2.32 -15.55
C ASN A 124 -4.32 -1.07 -14.84
N TYR A 125 -5.36 -1.22 -14.02
CA TYR A 125 -5.99 -0.09 -13.33
C TYR A 125 -5.27 0.30 -12.05
N ARG A 126 -4.30 -0.47 -11.58
CA ARG A 126 -3.57 -0.16 -10.35
C ARG A 126 -2.67 1.05 -10.51
N PHE A 127 -2.11 1.24 -11.69
CA PHE A 127 -1.31 2.43 -11.98
C PHE A 127 -2.16 3.69 -11.91
N GLU A 128 -3.37 3.66 -12.45
CA GLU A 128 -4.31 4.76 -12.37
C GLU A 128 -4.72 5.05 -10.93
N SER A 129 -4.93 4.01 -10.14
CA SER A 129 -5.27 4.15 -8.73
C SER A 129 -4.13 4.80 -7.94
N TYR A 130 -2.90 4.43 -8.24
CA TYR A 130 -1.73 5.05 -7.63
C TYR A 130 -1.73 6.57 -7.88
N ILE A 131 -1.96 6.98 -9.13
CA ILE A 131 -2.00 8.40 -9.48
C ILE A 131 -3.10 9.13 -8.70
N LYS A 132 -4.28 8.52 -8.55
CA LYS A 132 -5.39 9.13 -7.79
C LYS A 132 -5.04 9.37 -6.33
N VAL A 133 -4.30 8.45 -5.72
CA VAL A 133 -3.89 8.60 -4.32
C VAL A 133 -2.86 9.72 -4.17
N VAL A 134 -1.94 9.84 -5.12
CA VAL A 134 -0.91 10.89 -5.11
C VAL A 134 -1.53 12.28 -5.23
N ASP A 135 -2.54 12.41 -6.08
CA ASP A 135 -3.27 13.68 -6.22
C ASP A 135 -4.15 13.90 -5.01
#